data_e13310e27f3ea0298373306e99d60d72
#
_entry.id   e13310e27f3ea0298373306e99d60d72
#
_cell.length_a   1.000
_cell.length_b   1.000
_cell.length_c   1.000
_cell.angle_alpha   90.00
_cell.angle_beta   90.00
_cell.angle_gamma   90.00
#
_symmetry.space_group_name_H-M   'P 1'
#
loop_
_entity.id
_entity.type
_entity.pdbx_description
1 polymer ?
#
loop_
_entity_poly.entity_id
_entity_poly.type
_entity_poly.pdbx_seq_one_letter_code
_entity_poly.pdbx_strand_id
1 'polypeptide(L)'
;MEKELEVKNTIQPMTDGELETYKLHRRFDRMGRLIGDPKMKKLMDSHVMVIGLGGVGSWTAESLARSGVGKITVVDFDEICITNFNRQLHALNGLVGSKKALVMADRLQKINPGAKINAIAKFYNADHCEEIFKDRPDYVVDAIDNITAKCHLIAHCKKQNIPIIVSTGSGGRLDPTQVKVADLAQTTVDPLARSVRKVLRDKHGFPPEESLPWGIPAVFSTEPYMEPQELHYDGGKGFRCVCPQGDNPYFQCDNRNLILGNASFVTGTFGLVLASVIVRDLIQ
;
A
#
# COMPACT_ATOMS: atom_id res chain seq x y z
N MET A 1 -37.06 14.13 -49.84
CA MET A 1 -36.79 15.38 -49.09
C MET A 1 -36.32 14.97 -47.70
N GLU A 2 -35.03 14.70 -47.59
CA GLU A 2 -34.35 14.42 -46.29
C GLU A 2 -34.00 15.77 -45.70
N LYS A 3 -34.52 16.04 -44.48
CA LYS A 3 -34.11 17.17 -43.68
C LYS A 3 -32.84 16.79 -42.92
N GLU A 4 -31.67 17.26 -43.40
CA GLU A 4 -30.46 17.27 -42.62
C GLU A 4 -30.68 18.12 -41.36
N LEU A 5 -30.64 17.46 -40.19
CA LEU A 5 -30.55 18.11 -38.88
C LEU A 5 -29.12 18.60 -38.69
N GLU A 6 -28.83 19.85 -39.05
CA GLU A 6 -27.62 20.55 -38.63
C GLU A 6 -27.63 20.71 -37.09
N VAL A 7 -26.95 19.81 -36.40
CA VAL A 7 -26.60 20.02 -34.98
C VAL A 7 -25.45 21.02 -34.94
N LYS A 8 -25.77 22.30 -34.79
CA LYS A 8 -24.78 23.31 -34.46
C LYS A 8 -24.25 23.12 -33.04
N ASN A 9 -23.20 22.31 -32.92
CA ASN A 9 -22.44 22.19 -31.69
C ASN A 9 -21.54 23.42 -31.55
N THR A 10 -22.09 24.52 -31.06
CA THR A 10 -21.29 25.69 -30.66
C THR A 10 -20.65 25.38 -29.29
N ILE A 11 -19.51 24.68 -29.32
CA ILE A 11 -18.67 24.49 -28.14
C ILE A 11 -18.07 25.88 -27.86
N GLN A 12 -18.48 26.50 -26.75
CA GLN A 12 -17.84 27.73 -26.28
C GLN A 12 -16.42 27.38 -25.81
N PRO A 13 -15.42 28.25 -26.09
CA PRO A 13 -14.08 28.03 -25.61
C PRO A 13 -14.05 28.03 -24.07
N MET A 14 -13.40 27.00 -23.48
CA MET A 14 -13.24 26.90 -22.03
C MET A 14 -12.32 28.03 -21.53
N THR A 15 -12.62 28.52 -20.34
CA THR A 15 -11.70 29.40 -19.61
C THR A 15 -10.45 28.64 -19.17
N ASP A 16 -9.35 29.32 -18.88
CA ASP A 16 -8.12 28.66 -18.41
C ASP A 16 -8.32 27.81 -17.16
N GLY A 17 -9.16 28.28 -16.22
CA GLY A 17 -9.51 27.51 -15.01
C GLY A 17 -10.31 26.24 -15.31
N GLU A 18 -11.28 26.31 -16.21
CA GLU A 18 -12.05 25.16 -16.68
C GLU A 18 -11.17 24.18 -17.46
N LEU A 19 -10.22 24.72 -18.26
CA LEU A 19 -9.27 23.91 -19.01
C LEU A 19 -8.32 23.12 -18.08
N GLU A 20 -7.82 23.72 -17.01
CA GLU A 20 -6.99 23.02 -16.01
C GLU A 20 -7.80 21.98 -15.24
N THR A 21 -9.03 22.27 -14.84
CA THR A 21 -9.94 21.30 -14.23
C THR A 21 -10.23 20.14 -15.17
N TYR A 22 -10.48 20.43 -16.46
CA TYR A 22 -10.71 19.42 -17.48
C TYR A 22 -9.47 18.55 -17.72
N LYS A 23 -8.25 19.12 -17.74
CA LYS A 23 -7.01 18.35 -17.87
C LYS A 23 -6.80 17.39 -16.71
N LEU A 24 -7.09 17.82 -15.47
CA LEU A 24 -7.05 16.95 -14.28
C LEU A 24 -8.05 15.81 -14.38
N HIS A 25 -9.28 16.11 -14.77
CA HIS A 25 -10.32 15.10 -14.97
C HIS A 25 -9.92 14.09 -16.08
N ARG A 26 -9.27 14.55 -17.13
CA ARG A 26 -8.79 13.68 -18.23
C ARG A 26 -7.75 12.66 -17.79
N ARG A 27 -6.99 12.90 -16.72
CA ARG A 27 -6.04 11.91 -16.16
C ARG A 27 -6.74 10.63 -15.76
N PHE A 28 -7.97 10.73 -15.26
CA PHE A 28 -8.76 9.64 -14.73
C PHE A 28 -9.93 9.25 -15.62
N ASP A 29 -9.95 9.67 -16.90
CA ASP A 29 -11.03 9.42 -17.85
C ASP A 29 -11.39 7.92 -17.91
N ARG A 30 -10.40 7.04 -17.95
CA ARG A 30 -10.63 5.60 -18.01
C ARG A 30 -11.25 5.05 -16.73
N MET A 31 -10.82 5.57 -15.59
CA MET A 31 -11.42 5.21 -14.29
C MET A 31 -12.84 5.78 -14.18
N GLY A 32 -13.04 7.04 -14.58
CA GLY A 32 -14.35 7.68 -14.62
C GLY A 32 -15.36 6.93 -15.49
N ARG A 33 -14.94 6.43 -16.68
CA ARG A 33 -15.80 5.58 -17.54
C ARG A 33 -16.17 4.25 -16.89
N LEU A 34 -15.33 3.75 -15.98
CA LEU A 34 -15.58 2.49 -15.28
C LEU A 34 -16.57 2.65 -14.13
N ILE A 35 -16.49 3.76 -13.38
CA ILE A 35 -17.25 3.92 -12.12
C ILE A 35 -18.27 5.09 -12.13
N GLY A 36 -18.18 5.99 -13.11
CA GLY A 36 -19.01 7.18 -13.23
C GLY A 36 -18.60 8.37 -12.36
N ASP A 37 -19.03 9.58 -12.72
CA ASP A 37 -18.63 10.83 -12.09
C ASP A 37 -18.93 10.90 -10.57
N PRO A 38 -20.10 10.45 -10.06
CA PRO A 38 -20.36 10.52 -8.62
C PRO A 38 -19.37 9.70 -7.79
N LYS A 39 -18.96 8.52 -8.28
CA LYS A 39 -18.00 7.66 -7.61
C LYS A 39 -16.56 8.19 -7.77
N MET A 40 -16.23 8.80 -8.91
CA MET A 40 -14.96 9.52 -9.07
C MET A 40 -14.84 10.66 -8.05
N LYS A 41 -15.92 11.41 -7.84
CA LYS A 41 -15.94 12.46 -6.81
C LYS A 41 -15.68 11.90 -5.41
N LYS A 42 -16.30 10.76 -5.04
CA LYS A 42 -16.01 10.09 -3.76
C LYS A 42 -14.52 9.76 -3.60
N LEU A 43 -13.87 9.22 -4.64
CA LEU A 43 -12.42 8.95 -4.60
C LEU A 43 -11.58 10.22 -4.45
N MET A 44 -11.93 11.28 -5.20
CA MET A 44 -11.24 12.57 -5.13
C MET A 44 -11.40 13.26 -3.77
N ASP A 45 -12.49 13.00 -3.06
CA ASP A 45 -12.75 13.53 -1.72
C ASP A 45 -12.14 12.64 -0.61
N SER A 46 -11.71 11.42 -0.93
CA SER A 46 -11.25 10.42 0.06
C SER A 46 -9.79 10.61 0.48
N HIS A 47 -9.49 10.25 1.73
CA HIS A 47 -8.16 10.20 2.30
C HIS A 47 -7.74 8.76 2.63
N VAL A 48 -6.70 8.25 1.99
CA VAL A 48 -6.13 6.93 2.28
C VAL A 48 -4.74 7.08 2.88
N MET A 49 -4.48 6.35 3.97
CA MET A 49 -3.16 6.29 4.60
C MET A 49 -2.52 4.93 4.34
N VAL A 50 -1.31 4.93 3.78
CA VAL A 50 -0.51 3.73 3.48
C VAL A 50 0.67 3.68 4.45
N ILE A 51 0.70 2.67 5.32
CA ILE A 51 1.76 2.50 6.31
C ILE A 51 2.62 1.29 5.91
N GLY A 52 3.90 1.56 5.65
CA GLY A 52 4.87 0.66 5.03
C GLY A 52 4.92 0.83 3.52
N LEU A 53 6.09 1.23 2.99
CA LEU A 53 6.33 1.44 1.56
C LEU A 53 7.34 0.43 0.99
N GLY A 54 7.23 -0.82 1.43
CA GLY A 54 7.98 -1.92 0.87
C GLY A 54 7.49 -2.35 -0.52
N GLY A 55 7.74 -3.61 -0.86
CA GLY A 55 7.32 -4.19 -2.14
C GLY A 55 5.80 -4.24 -2.35
N VAL A 56 4.99 -4.18 -1.29
CA VAL A 56 3.52 -4.16 -1.37
C VAL A 56 2.99 -2.73 -1.31
N GLY A 57 3.34 -1.97 -0.27
CA GLY A 57 2.76 -0.64 -0.04
C GLY A 57 3.11 0.37 -1.12
N SER A 58 4.28 0.27 -1.76
CA SER A 58 4.64 1.16 -2.88
C SER A 58 3.71 0.98 -4.09
N TRP A 59 3.36 -0.26 -4.44
CA TRP A 59 2.39 -0.56 -5.50
C TRP A 59 0.96 -0.16 -5.13
N THR A 60 0.60 -0.32 -3.86
CA THR A 60 -0.71 0.13 -3.36
C THR A 60 -0.86 1.65 -3.50
N ALA A 61 0.12 2.42 -3.00
CA ALA A 61 0.10 3.87 -3.08
C ALA A 61 0.07 4.37 -4.54
N GLU A 62 0.87 3.77 -5.42
CA GLU A 62 0.87 4.05 -6.87
C GLU A 62 -0.52 3.84 -7.47
N SER A 63 -1.14 2.69 -7.18
CA SER A 63 -2.45 2.35 -7.74
C SER A 63 -3.56 3.27 -7.22
N LEU A 64 -3.54 3.66 -5.95
CA LEU A 64 -4.48 4.62 -5.38
C LEU A 64 -4.37 6.00 -6.03
N ALA A 65 -3.15 6.51 -6.23
CA ALA A 65 -2.92 7.77 -6.93
C ALA A 65 -3.43 7.72 -8.37
N ARG A 66 -3.20 6.60 -9.09
CA ARG A 66 -3.69 6.37 -10.47
C ARG A 66 -5.20 6.17 -10.55
N SER A 67 -5.84 5.80 -9.45
CA SER A 67 -7.31 5.70 -9.35
C SER A 67 -7.99 7.04 -9.05
N GLY A 68 -7.23 8.10 -8.73
CA GLY A 68 -7.78 9.43 -8.48
C GLY A 68 -8.12 9.70 -7.02
N VAL A 69 -7.56 8.94 -6.07
CA VAL A 69 -7.70 9.26 -4.63
C VAL A 69 -7.12 10.64 -4.36
N GLY A 70 -7.92 11.53 -3.76
CA GLY A 70 -7.59 12.95 -3.66
C GLY A 70 -6.66 13.31 -2.50
N LYS A 71 -6.53 12.43 -1.50
CA LYS A 71 -5.55 12.60 -0.43
C LYS A 71 -4.90 11.28 -0.08
N ILE A 72 -3.57 11.25 -0.09
CA ILE A 72 -2.79 10.06 0.26
C ILE A 72 -1.72 10.44 1.27
N THR A 73 -1.73 9.80 2.43
CA THR A 73 -0.64 9.88 3.41
C THR A 73 0.19 8.62 3.30
N VAL A 74 1.49 8.76 3.09
CA VAL A 74 2.45 7.64 3.04
C VAL A 74 3.38 7.70 4.24
N VAL A 75 3.51 6.57 4.95
CA VAL A 75 4.28 6.47 6.19
C VAL A 75 5.33 5.37 6.05
N ASP A 76 6.60 5.72 6.10
CA ASP A 76 7.72 4.78 6.12
C ASP A 76 8.98 5.49 6.65
N PHE A 77 9.72 4.86 7.55
CA PHE A 77 10.93 5.45 8.14
C PHE A 77 12.21 5.11 7.41
N ASP A 78 12.19 4.07 6.59
CA ASP A 78 13.35 3.52 5.91
C ASP A 78 13.90 4.44 4.82
N GLU A 79 15.17 4.18 4.50
CA GLU A 79 15.83 4.63 3.28
C GLU A 79 15.80 3.55 2.20
N ILE A 80 15.94 4.00 0.95
CA ILE A 80 16.04 3.11 -0.19
C ILE A 80 17.39 2.39 -0.13
N CYS A 81 17.35 1.06 -0.15
CA CYS A 81 18.53 0.20 -0.24
C CYS A 81 18.61 -0.45 -1.63
N ILE A 82 19.82 -0.77 -2.08
CA ILE A 82 20.03 -1.45 -3.37
C ILE A 82 19.29 -2.79 -3.43
N THR A 83 19.12 -3.48 -2.29
CA THR A 83 18.37 -4.74 -2.20
C THR A 83 16.86 -4.58 -2.39
N ASN A 84 16.36 -3.36 -2.53
CA ASN A 84 14.94 -3.07 -2.76
C ASN A 84 14.56 -3.05 -4.26
N PHE A 85 15.55 -2.94 -5.15
CA PHE A 85 15.37 -2.71 -6.59
C PHE A 85 14.51 -3.75 -7.28
N ASN A 86 14.56 -4.99 -6.83
CA ASN A 86 13.83 -6.08 -7.45
C ASN A 86 12.32 -6.03 -7.23
N ARG A 87 11.79 -5.16 -6.30
CA ARG A 87 10.37 -5.19 -5.95
C ARG A 87 9.74 -3.88 -5.49
N GLN A 88 10.50 -2.87 -5.10
CA GLN A 88 9.96 -1.60 -4.59
C GLN A 88 9.98 -0.54 -5.70
N LEU A 89 8.83 0.06 -6.00
CA LEU A 89 8.64 0.99 -7.12
C LEU A 89 9.56 2.21 -7.11
N HIS A 90 9.86 2.73 -5.92
CA HIS A 90 10.69 3.91 -5.73
C HIS A 90 12.19 3.61 -5.68
N ALA A 91 12.57 2.32 -5.65
CA ALA A 91 13.97 1.92 -5.64
C ALA A 91 14.55 1.98 -7.05
N LEU A 92 15.16 3.10 -7.37
CA LEU A 92 15.77 3.40 -8.68
C LEU A 92 17.22 3.83 -8.49
N ASN A 93 18.03 3.68 -9.56
CA ASN A 93 19.39 4.15 -9.56
C ASN A 93 19.46 5.66 -9.24
N GLY A 94 20.41 6.06 -8.39
CA GLY A 94 20.55 7.46 -7.92
C GLY A 94 19.66 7.83 -6.74
N LEU A 95 18.78 6.93 -6.24
CA LEU A 95 17.91 7.20 -5.10
C LEU A 95 18.27 6.40 -3.83
N VAL A 96 19.34 5.58 -3.87
CA VAL A 96 19.82 4.85 -2.68
C VAL A 96 20.21 5.86 -1.59
N GLY A 97 19.74 5.62 -0.35
CA GLY A 97 19.92 6.52 0.80
C GLY A 97 18.83 7.59 0.95
N SER A 98 17.96 7.75 -0.03
CA SER A 98 16.82 8.67 0.09
C SER A 98 15.69 8.04 0.93
N LYS A 99 14.96 8.87 1.69
CA LYS A 99 13.79 8.42 2.46
C LYS A 99 12.67 7.92 1.54
N LYS A 100 12.22 6.67 1.74
CA LYS A 100 11.17 6.02 0.93
C LYS A 100 9.90 6.87 0.87
N ALA A 101 9.45 7.39 2.02
CA ALA A 101 8.23 8.21 2.09
C ALA A 101 8.32 9.47 1.22
N LEU A 102 9.46 10.17 1.23
CA LEU A 102 9.64 11.40 0.45
C LEU A 102 9.71 11.11 -1.05
N VAL A 103 10.48 10.09 -1.46
CA VAL A 103 10.59 9.70 -2.88
C VAL A 103 9.24 9.22 -3.42
N MET A 104 8.51 8.44 -2.62
CA MET A 104 7.19 7.98 -3.04
C MET A 104 6.19 9.13 -3.15
N ALA A 105 6.20 10.09 -2.22
CA ALA A 105 5.33 11.25 -2.28
C ALA A 105 5.58 12.10 -3.54
N ASP A 106 6.83 12.36 -3.90
CA ASP A 106 7.19 13.05 -5.15
C ASP A 106 6.64 12.32 -6.39
N ARG A 107 6.78 11.00 -6.40
CA ARG A 107 6.24 10.16 -7.47
C ARG A 107 4.71 10.25 -7.55
N LEU A 108 4.01 10.13 -6.43
CA LEU A 108 2.54 10.21 -6.38
C LEU A 108 2.03 11.59 -6.82
N GLN A 109 2.73 12.66 -6.43
CA GLN A 109 2.41 14.02 -6.83
C GLN A 109 2.53 14.22 -8.35
N LYS A 110 3.50 13.57 -9.00
CA LYS A 110 3.65 13.58 -10.46
C LYS A 110 2.54 12.80 -11.18
N ILE A 111 2.01 11.74 -10.55
CA ILE A 111 0.88 10.96 -11.07
C ILE A 111 -0.43 11.71 -10.93
N ASN A 112 -0.70 12.24 -9.74
CA ASN A 112 -1.92 12.97 -9.39
C ASN A 112 -1.57 14.37 -8.82
N PRO A 113 -1.29 15.36 -9.65
CA PRO A 113 -0.92 16.70 -9.19
C PRO A 113 -2.01 17.41 -8.38
N GLY A 114 -3.28 17.02 -8.58
CA GLY A 114 -4.42 17.56 -7.84
C GLY A 114 -4.60 16.94 -6.45
N ALA A 115 -3.92 15.84 -6.14
CA ALA A 115 -4.04 15.20 -4.84
C ALA A 115 -3.17 15.90 -3.78
N LYS A 116 -3.65 15.84 -2.54
CA LYS A 116 -2.84 16.22 -1.37
C LYS A 116 -2.01 15.01 -0.93
N ILE A 117 -0.71 15.03 -1.19
CA ILE A 117 0.20 13.96 -0.80
C ILE A 117 0.97 14.37 0.45
N ASN A 118 0.84 13.59 1.52
CA ASN A 118 1.58 13.78 2.77
C ASN A 118 2.61 12.65 2.94
N ALA A 119 3.87 13.01 3.23
CA ALA A 119 4.93 12.05 3.54
C ALA A 119 5.31 12.14 5.02
N ILE A 120 5.31 11.00 5.71
CA ILE A 120 5.74 10.90 7.10
C ILE A 120 6.90 9.90 7.17
N ALA A 121 8.12 10.41 7.28
CA ALA A 121 9.33 9.60 7.37
C ALA A 121 9.61 9.17 8.81
N LYS A 122 8.66 8.44 9.43
CA LYS A 122 8.73 7.94 10.81
C LYS A 122 8.37 6.48 10.92
N PHE A 123 8.94 5.81 11.92
CA PHE A 123 8.54 4.45 12.28
C PHE A 123 7.16 4.49 12.94
N TYR A 124 6.24 3.66 12.45
CA TYR A 124 4.94 3.49 13.08
C TYR A 124 5.07 2.59 14.32
N ASN A 125 4.71 3.11 15.47
CA ASN A 125 4.58 2.41 16.75
C ASN A 125 3.52 3.10 17.62
N ALA A 126 3.34 2.61 18.85
CA ALA A 126 2.38 3.20 19.80
C ALA A 126 2.70 4.67 20.13
N ASP A 127 3.99 5.01 20.26
CA ASP A 127 4.43 6.35 20.67
C ASP A 127 4.18 7.41 19.58
N HIS A 128 4.28 7.02 18.31
CA HIS A 128 4.07 7.93 17.18
C HIS A 128 2.63 7.86 16.61
N CYS A 129 1.79 6.96 17.14
CA CYS A 129 0.46 6.70 16.59
C CYS A 129 -0.41 7.96 16.54
N GLU A 130 -0.54 8.71 17.64
CA GLU A 130 -1.37 9.90 17.70
C GLU A 130 -0.92 10.99 16.73
N GLU A 131 0.39 11.19 16.57
CA GLU A 131 0.94 12.14 15.62
C GLU A 131 0.64 11.73 14.17
N ILE A 132 0.84 10.44 13.84
CA ILE A 132 0.60 9.90 12.50
C ILE A 132 -0.88 10.00 12.14
N PHE A 133 -1.78 9.75 13.09
CA PHE A 133 -3.23 9.80 12.91
C PHE A 133 -3.85 11.18 13.18
N LYS A 134 -3.05 12.24 13.40
CA LYS A 134 -3.55 13.60 13.61
C LYS A 134 -4.55 14.04 12.54
N ASP A 135 -4.30 13.63 11.30
CA ASP A 135 -5.19 13.83 10.17
C ASP A 135 -5.86 12.48 9.85
N ARG A 136 -7.03 12.25 10.45
CA ARG A 136 -7.77 10.98 10.38
C ARG A 136 -8.03 10.56 8.93
N PRO A 137 -7.59 9.37 8.49
CA PRO A 137 -7.92 8.84 7.16
C PRO A 137 -9.33 8.23 7.12
N ASP A 138 -9.89 8.13 5.92
CA ASP A 138 -11.09 7.35 5.64
C ASP A 138 -10.78 5.86 5.52
N TYR A 139 -9.53 5.51 5.15
CA TYR A 139 -9.10 4.13 5.01
C TYR A 139 -7.60 3.99 5.30
N VAL A 140 -7.22 2.88 5.92
CA VAL A 140 -5.81 2.55 6.25
C VAL A 140 -5.36 1.30 5.50
N VAL A 141 -4.15 1.34 4.96
CA VAL A 141 -3.43 0.19 4.42
C VAL A 141 -2.31 -0.18 5.37
N ASP A 142 -2.36 -1.39 5.86
CA ASP A 142 -1.27 -1.99 6.63
C ASP A 142 -0.40 -2.86 5.72
N ALA A 143 0.75 -2.33 5.33
CA ALA A 143 1.80 -3.04 4.60
C ALA A 143 3.09 -3.20 5.42
N ILE A 144 2.96 -3.19 6.76
CA ILE A 144 4.07 -3.36 7.71
C ILE A 144 4.44 -4.84 7.82
N ASP A 145 5.72 -5.15 7.95
CA ASP A 145 6.24 -6.50 8.21
C ASP A 145 6.53 -6.77 9.71
N ASN A 146 6.67 -5.72 10.53
CA ASN A 146 6.87 -5.83 11.97
C ASN A 146 5.57 -6.23 12.68
N ILE A 147 5.55 -7.40 13.33
CA ILE A 147 4.36 -7.97 13.97
C ILE A 147 3.80 -7.06 15.05
N THR A 148 4.64 -6.48 15.89
CA THR A 148 4.20 -5.62 17.01
C THR A 148 3.52 -4.36 16.50
N ALA A 149 4.14 -3.66 15.55
CA ALA A 149 3.61 -2.47 14.93
C ALA A 149 2.30 -2.77 14.17
N LYS A 150 2.27 -3.87 13.40
CA LYS A 150 1.10 -4.34 12.67
C LYS A 150 -0.09 -4.63 13.60
N CYS A 151 0.12 -5.38 14.67
CA CYS A 151 -0.95 -5.70 15.62
C CYS A 151 -1.46 -4.45 16.34
N HIS A 152 -0.57 -3.53 16.72
CA HIS A 152 -0.98 -2.25 17.30
C HIS A 152 -1.82 -1.43 16.31
N LEU A 153 -1.40 -1.33 15.06
CA LEU A 153 -2.13 -0.62 14.01
C LEU A 153 -3.54 -1.17 13.78
N ILE A 154 -3.65 -2.50 13.66
CA ILE A 154 -4.94 -3.18 13.48
C ILE A 154 -5.86 -2.90 14.68
N ALA A 155 -5.35 -3.06 15.90
CA ALA A 155 -6.12 -2.82 17.12
C ALA A 155 -6.54 -1.35 17.26
N HIS A 156 -5.65 -0.41 16.93
CA HIS A 156 -5.94 1.03 16.92
C HIS A 156 -7.07 1.36 15.93
N CYS A 157 -6.95 0.92 14.68
CA CYS A 157 -7.97 1.17 13.67
C CYS A 157 -9.33 0.56 14.06
N LYS A 158 -9.33 -0.67 14.58
CA LYS A 158 -10.57 -1.32 15.07
C LYS A 158 -11.22 -0.51 16.21
N LYS A 159 -10.44 -0.07 17.19
CA LYS A 159 -10.92 0.75 18.32
C LYS A 159 -11.48 2.11 17.86
N GLN A 160 -10.85 2.71 16.85
CA GLN A 160 -11.23 4.01 16.31
C GLN A 160 -12.29 3.93 15.21
N ASN A 161 -12.78 2.74 14.88
CA ASN A 161 -13.69 2.52 13.75
C ASN A 161 -13.17 3.15 12.43
N ILE A 162 -11.87 2.95 12.16
CA ILE A 162 -11.25 3.31 10.88
C ILE A 162 -11.14 2.05 10.03
N PRO A 163 -11.71 2.03 8.82
CA PRO A 163 -11.53 0.92 7.90
C PRO A 163 -10.05 0.64 7.65
N ILE A 164 -9.66 -0.63 7.73
CA ILE A 164 -8.28 -1.08 7.50
C ILE A 164 -8.26 -2.33 6.65
N ILE A 165 -7.31 -2.41 5.73
CA ILE A 165 -6.96 -3.64 5.01
C ILE A 165 -5.50 -3.99 5.26
N VAL A 166 -5.23 -5.28 5.39
CA VAL A 166 -3.94 -5.80 5.83
C VAL A 166 -3.28 -6.60 4.72
N SER A 167 -1.99 -6.33 4.44
CA SER A 167 -1.14 -7.26 3.70
C SER A 167 -0.57 -8.28 4.65
N THR A 168 -0.67 -9.56 4.31
CA THR A 168 0.07 -10.62 4.98
C THR A 168 1.45 -10.82 4.34
N GLY A 169 2.12 -11.94 4.56
CA GLY A 169 3.43 -12.23 4.01
C GLY A 169 3.39 -12.46 2.49
N SER A 170 4.12 -11.65 1.73
CA SER A 170 4.26 -11.78 0.28
C SER A 170 5.57 -12.43 -0.18
N GLY A 171 6.51 -12.67 0.73
CA GLY A 171 7.80 -13.29 0.42
C GLY A 171 7.73 -14.81 0.24
N GLY A 172 8.74 -15.37 -0.43
CA GLY A 172 8.86 -16.82 -0.67
C GLY A 172 7.81 -17.37 -1.65
N ARG A 173 7.32 -16.57 -2.61
CA ARG A 173 6.26 -16.94 -3.55
C ARG A 173 6.60 -16.50 -4.97
N LEU A 174 6.10 -17.25 -5.97
CA LEU A 174 6.28 -16.98 -7.39
C LEU A 174 4.99 -16.94 -8.20
N ASP A 175 3.88 -17.46 -7.66
CA ASP A 175 2.60 -17.50 -8.37
C ASP A 175 1.65 -16.40 -7.88
N PRO A 176 1.55 -15.27 -8.61
CA PRO A 176 0.65 -14.18 -8.26
C PRO A 176 -0.84 -14.54 -8.40
N THR A 177 -1.18 -15.62 -9.13
CA THR A 177 -2.57 -16.04 -9.34
C THR A 177 -3.19 -16.64 -8.08
N GLN A 178 -2.38 -17.01 -7.09
CA GLN A 178 -2.81 -17.52 -5.79
C GLN A 178 -3.08 -16.43 -4.75
N VAL A 179 -2.95 -15.16 -5.12
CA VAL A 179 -3.28 -14.04 -4.23
C VAL A 179 -4.80 -13.93 -4.07
N LYS A 180 -5.25 -13.87 -2.83
CA LYS A 180 -6.67 -13.84 -2.43
C LYS A 180 -6.94 -12.77 -1.39
N VAL A 181 -8.23 -12.47 -1.21
CA VAL A 181 -8.75 -11.61 -0.14
C VAL A 181 -9.69 -12.43 0.73
N ALA A 182 -9.47 -12.40 2.04
CA ALA A 182 -10.38 -12.97 3.03
C ALA A 182 -10.34 -12.12 4.30
N ASP A 183 -11.22 -12.40 5.26
CA ASP A 183 -11.06 -11.87 6.62
C ASP A 183 -9.74 -12.37 7.23
N LEU A 184 -9.04 -11.52 8.00
CA LEU A 184 -7.77 -11.87 8.63
C LEU A 184 -7.88 -13.11 9.51
N ALA A 185 -9.03 -13.29 10.20
CA ALA A 185 -9.29 -14.48 11.01
C ALA A 185 -9.33 -15.79 10.19
N GLN A 186 -9.67 -15.70 8.91
CA GLN A 186 -9.89 -16.84 8.01
C GLN A 186 -8.72 -17.08 7.05
N THR A 187 -7.65 -16.28 7.12
CA THR A 187 -6.47 -16.48 6.28
C THR A 187 -5.76 -17.80 6.59
N THR A 188 -5.26 -18.47 5.56
CA THR A 188 -4.58 -19.77 5.64
C THR A 188 -3.14 -19.70 5.13
N VAL A 189 -2.34 -20.73 5.37
CA VAL A 189 -0.98 -20.95 4.82
C VAL A 189 0.08 -19.93 5.26
N ASP A 190 -0.28 -18.69 5.55
CA ASP A 190 0.64 -17.58 5.80
C ASP A 190 1.16 -17.57 7.26
N PRO A 191 2.50 -17.69 7.48
CA PRO A 191 3.07 -17.69 8.84
C PRO A 191 2.96 -16.32 9.53
N LEU A 192 3.07 -15.20 8.78
CA LEU A 192 2.92 -13.86 9.34
C LEU A 192 1.50 -13.64 9.84
N ALA A 193 0.49 -13.99 9.02
CA ALA A 193 -0.91 -13.88 9.42
C ALA A 193 -1.23 -14.73 10.66
N ARG A 194 -0.66 -15.94 10.74
CA ARG A 194 -0.81 -16.81 11.94
C ARG A 194 -0.26 -16.13 13.18
N SER A 195 0.93 -15.54 13.10
CA SER A 195 1.56 -14.84 14.23
C SER A 195 0.76 -13.59 14.62
N VAL A 196 0.28 -12.83 13.65
CA VAL A 196 -0.55 -11.64 13.86
C VAL A 196 -1.86 -12.02 14.55
N ARG A 197 -2.58 -13.04 14.06
CA ARG A 197 -3.82 -13.52 14.70
C ARG A 197 -3.59 -13.92 16.15
N LYS A 198 -2.50 -14.68 16.43
CA LYS A 198 -2.14 -15.07 17.78
C LYS A 198 -1.94 -13.85 18.68
N VAL A 199 -1.14 -12.88 18.28
CA VAL A 199 -0.86 -11.67 19.08
C VAL A 199 -2.11 -10.82 19.28
N LEU A 200 -2.97 -10.69 18.27
CA LEU A 200 -4.23 -9.95 18.38
C LEU A 200 -5.17 -10.58 19.41
N ARG A 201 -5.29 -11.91 19.43
CA ARG A 201 -6.06 -12.62 20.46
C ARG A 201 -5.45 -12.47 21.83
N ASP A 202 -4.15 -12.76 21.97
CA ASP A 202 -3.48 -12.84 23.26
C ASP A 202 -3.33 -11.47 23.96
N LYS A 203 -3.17 -10.36 23.16
CA LYS A 203 -2.81 -9.05 23.70
C LYS A 203 -3.79 -7.93 23.39
N HIS A 204 -4.68 -8.09 22.41
CA HIS A 204 -5.57 -7.02 21.95
C HIS A 204 -7.06 -7.35 22.06
N GLY A 205 -7.41 -8.47 22.70
CA GLY A 205 -8.80 -8.84 22.99
C GLY A 205 -9.65 -9.22 21.76
N PHE A 206 -9.01 -9.66 20.67
CA PHE A 206 -9.74 -10.21 19.53
C PHE A 206 -10.37 -11.56 19.86
N PRO A 207 -11.48 -11.92 19.19
CA PRO A 207 -12.14 -13.19 19.46
C PRO A 207 -11.21 -14.39 19.31
N PRO A 208 -11.34 -15.44 20.18
CA PRO A 208 -10.47 -16.61 20.13
C PRO A 208 -10.76 -17.53 18.93
N GLU A 209 -11.96 -17.43 18.36
CA GLU A 209 -12.42 -18.34 17.31
C GLU A 209 -12.10 -17.77 15.94
N GLU A 210 -11.21 -18.44 15.22
CA GLU A 210 -10.79 -18.03 13.86
C GLU A 210 -11.89 -18.22 12.81
N SER A 211 -12.95 -18.97 13.13
CA SER A 211 -14.14 -19.15 12.28
C SER A 211 -15.03 -17.91 12.21
N LEU A 212 -14.91 -16.98 13.17
CA LEU A 212 -15.68 -15.74 13.20
C LEU A 212 -14.94 -14.63 12.44
N PRO A 213 -15.59 -13.95 11.50
CA PRO A 213 -14.95 -12.81 10.82
C PRO A 213 -14.69 -11.66 11.80
N TRP A 214 -13.48 -11.10 11.74
CA TRP A 214 -13.10 -9.94 12.54
C TRP A 214 -13.50 -8.61 11.88
N GLY A 215 -13.95 -8.67 10.63
CA GLY A 215 -14.25 -7.50 9.81
C GLY A 215 -12.98 -6.76 9.38
N ILE A 216 -11.89 -7.50 9.18
CA ILE A 216 -10.59 -6.98 8.75
C ILE A 216 -10.20 -7.71 7.46
N PRO A 217 -10.42 -7.11 6.29
CA PRO A 217 -9.95 -7.70 5.03
C PRO A 217 -8.44 -7.82 5.02
N ALA A 218 -7.95 -8.96 4.54
CA ALA A 218 -6.53 -9.26 4.41
C ALA A 218 -6.23 -9.81 3.02
N VAL A 219 -5.16 -9.32 2.41
CA VAL A 219 -4.59 -9.88 1.18
C VAL A 219 -3.53 -10.90 1.56
N PHE A 220 -3.67 -12.13 1.09
CA PHE A 220 -2.78 -13.25 1.37
C PHE A 220 -2.61 -14.15 0.14
N SER A 221 -1.67 -15.07 0.18
CA SER A 221 -1.52 -16.09 -0.86
C SER A 221 -1.78 -17.48 -0.29
N THR A 222 -2.41 -18.33 -1.10
CA THR A 222 -2.57 -19.76 -0.80
C THR A 222 -1.38 -20.60 -1.25
N GLU A 223 -0.42 -20.02 -1.97
CA GLU A 223 0.82 -20.67 -2.34
C GLU A 223 1.67 -20.93 -1.08
N PRO A 224 2.13 -22.16 -0.84
CA PRO A 224 3.13 -22.42 0.19
C PRO A 224 4.39 -21.61 -0.06
N TYR A 225 5.00 -21.06 0.99
CA TYR A 225 6.23 -20.32 0.80
C TYR A 225 7.40 -21.27 0.49
N MET A 226 8.31 -20.80 -0.37
CA MET A 226 9.55 -21.50 -0.69
C MET A 226 10.65 -21.09 0.27
N GLU A 227 11.40 -22.08 0.74
CA GLU A 227 12.58 -21.83 1.54
C GLU A 227 13.62 -21.01 0.76
N PRO A 228 14.28 -20.04 1.42
CA PRO A 228 15.34 -19.27 0.78
C PRO A 228 16.48 -20.19 0.31
N GLN A 229 16.99 -19.92 -0.88
CA GLN A 229 18.16 -20.58 -1.40
C GLN A 229 19.43 -19.87 -0.91
N GLU A 230 20.48 -20.64 -0.65
CA GLU A 230 21.79 -20.09 -0.37
C GLU A 230 22.40 -19.48 -1.63
N LEU A 231 22.99 -18.30 -1.50
CA LEU A 231 23.62 -17.59 -2.60
C LEU A 231 25.14 -17.56 -2.42
N HIS A 232 25.86 -17.90 -3.46
CA HIS A 232 27.34 -18.03 -3.39
C HIS A 232 28.11 -16.90 -4.10
N TYR A 233 27.41 -15.89 -4.64
CA TYR A 233 28.05 -14.78 -5.37
C TYR A 233 28.95 -13.90 -4.49
N ASP A 234 28.79 -13.97 -3.17
CA ASP A 234 29.58 -13.24 -2.17
C ASP A 234 30.74 -14.06 -1.58
N GLY A 235 31.06 -15.23 -2.16
CA GLY A 235 32.09 -16.16 -1.70
C GLY A 235 31.73 -16.85 -0.39
N GLY A 236 30.46 -17.06 -0.10
CA GLY A 236 29.94 -17.75 1.09
C GLY A 236 30.07 -16.94 2.38
N LYS A 237 30.29 -15.63 2.28
CA LYS A 237 30.40 -14.73 3.45
C LYS A 237 29.07 -14.36 4.09
N GLY A 238 27.96 -14.84 3.50
CA GLY A 238 26.62 -14.55 3.92
C GLY A 238 26.17 -13.10 3.61
N PHE A 239 24.93 -12.80 3.94
CA PHE A 239 24.38 -11.47 3.73
C PHE A 239 25.12 -10.43 4.59
N ARG A 240 25.69 -9.43 3.94
CA ARG A 240 26.20 -8.22 4.61
C ARG A 240 25.26 -7.05 4.30
N CYS A 241 24.86 -6.34 5.35
CA CYS A 241 24.07 -5.14 5.17
C CYS A 241 24.88 -4.08 4.41
N VAL A 242 24.30 -3.58 3.32
CA VAL A 242 24.83 -2.46 2.54
C VAL A 242 23.92 -1.23 2.65
N CYS A 243 23.12 -1.17 3.74
CA CYS A 243 22.19 -0.09 3.95
C CYS A 243 22.92 1.22 4.24
N PRO A 244 22.48 2.34 3.61
CA PRO A 244 23.08 3.65 3.88
C PRO A 244 22.84 4.17 5.30
N GLN A 245 21.79 3.68 5.98
CA GLN A 245 21.40 4.14 7.31
C GLN A 245 22.34 3.77 8.46
N GLY A 246 23.31 2.85 8.24
CA GLY A 246 24.14 2.35 9.34
C GLY A 246 23.30 1.65 10.42
N ASP A 247 23.67 1.82 11.69
CA ASP A 247 22.94 1.25 12.83
C ASP A 247 21.60 1.94 13.02
N ASN A 248 20.53 1.20 12.69
CA ASN A 248 19.16 1.64 12.88
C ASN A 248 18.63 1.03 14.19
N PRO A 249 18.14 1.84 15.17
CA PRO A 249 17.69 1.34 16.46
C PRO A 249 16.45 0.43 16.37
N TYR A 250 15.71 0.48 15.25
CA TYR A 250 14.49 -0.30 15.03
C TYR A 250 14.73 -1.58 14.24
N PHE A 251 15.76 -1.63 13.38
CA PHE A 251 16.06 -2.77 12.52
C PHE A 251 17.54 -2.85 12.20
N GLN A 252 18.15 -3.96 12.57
CA GLN A 252 19.48 -4.36 12.09
C GLN A 252 19.30 -5.45 11.05
N CYS A 253 19.72 -5.19 9.81
CA CYS A 253 19.64 -6.17 8.72
C CYS A 253 20.45 -7.44 9.04
N ASP A 254 21.54 -7.30 9.77
CA ASP A 254 22.43 -8.39 10.16
C ASP A 254 21.82 -9.34 11.21
N ASN A 255 20.76 -8.91 11.92
CA ASN A 255 20.04 -9.72 12.91
C ASN A 255 18.81 -10.43 12.34
N ARG A 256 18.62 -10.47 11.02
CA ARG A 256 17.52 -11.21 10.40
C ARG A 256 17.86 -12.70 10.35
N ASN A 257 17.15 -13.51 11.12
CA ASN A 257 17.31 -14.96 11.14
C ASN A 257 16.93 -15.62 9.80
N LEU A 258 16.11 -14.96 8.98
CA LEU A 258 15.64 -15.48 7.70
C LEU A 258 15.38 -14.34 6.71
N ILE A 259 16.02 -14.40 5.54
CA ILE A 259 15.77 -13.48 4.43
C ILE A 259 14.98 -14.24 3.36
N LEU A 260 13.70 -13.96 3.25
CA LEU A 260 12.84 -14.54 2.21
C LEU A 260 13.13 -13.91 0.85
N GLY A 261 13.17 -14.75 -0.18
CA GLY A 261 13.14 -14.30 -1.56
C GLY A 261 11.84 -13.55 -1.86
N ASN A 262 11.88 -12.63 -2.81
CA ASN A 262 10.71 -11.85 -3.22
C ASN A 262 10.73 -11.64 -4.73
N ALA A 263 9.55 -11.70 -5.35
CA ALA A 263 9.34 -11.37 -6.76
C ALA A 263 8.42 -10.14 -6.88
N SER A 264 8.80 -9.19 -7.74
CA SER A 264 8.03 -7.95 -7.93
C SER A 264 6.59 -8.19 -8.36
N PHE A 265 6.36 -9.17 -9.23
CA PHE A 265 5.03 -9.51 -9.73
C PHE A 265 4.12 -10.10 -8.64
N VAL A 266 4.66 -10.74 -7.59
CA VAL A 266 3.87 -11.19 -6.44
C VAL A 266 3.59 -10.03 -5.49
N THR A 267 4.62 -9.32 -5.05
CA THR A 267 4.44 -8.18 -4.14
C THR A 267 3.60 -7.07 -4.78
N GLY A 268 3.77 -6.84 -6.09
CA GLY A 268 2.96 -5.92 -6.88
C GLY A 268 1.50 -6.33 -6.93
N THR A 269 1.21 -7.62 -7.17
CA THR A 269 -0.17 -8.13 -7.16
C THR A 269 -0.84 -7.95 -5.80
N PHE A 270 -0.14 -8.23 -4.69
CA PHE A 270 -0.65 -7.90 -3.36
C PHE A 270 -1.04 -6.40 -3.27
N GLY A 271 -0.15 -5.51 -3.71
CA GLY A 271 -0.41 -4.06 -3.68
C GLY A 271 -1.59 -3.62 -4.54
N LEU A 272 -1.70 -4.17 -5.75
CA LEU A 272 -2.82 -3.88 -6.66
C LEU A 272 -4.15 -4.40 -6.14
N VAL A 273 -4.15 -5.59 -5.51
CA VAL A 273 -5.35 -6.17 -4.89
C VAL A 273 -5.80 -5.34 -3.69
N LEU A 274 -4.86 -4.90 -2.82
CA LEU A 274 -5.16 -3.98 -1.72
C LEU A 274 -5.86 -2.71 -2.24
N ALA A 275 -5.28 -2.06 -3.25
CA ALA A 275 -5.85 -0.85 -3.84
C ALA A 275 -7.23 -1.11 -4.45
N SER A 276 -7.43 -2.26 -5.11
CA SER A 276 -8.73 -2.65 -5.68
C SER A 276 -9.82 -2.77 -4.62
N VAL A 277 -9.52 -3.40 -3.47
CA VAL A 277 -10.50 -3.51 -2.37
C VAL A 277 -10.86 -2.12 -1.83
N ILE A 278 -9.85 -1.29 -1.53
CA ILE A 278 -10.05 0.06 -1.01
C ILE A 278 -10.92 0.91 -1.93
N VAL A 279 -10.58 0.92 -3.23
CA VAL A 279 -11.35 1.68 -4.22
C VAL A 279 -12.80 1.23 -4.25
N ARG A 280 -13.06 -0.08 -4.24
CA ARG A 280 -14.43 -0.63 -4.23
C ARG A 280 -15.19 -0.26 -2.96
N ASP A 281 -14.54 -0.27 -1.81
CA ASP A 281 -15.15 0.09 -0.52
C ASP A 281 -15.48 1.59 -0.47
N LEU A 282 -14.56 2.46 -0.91
CA LEU A 282 -14.75 3.91 -0.91
C LEU A 282 -15.86 4.39 -1.84
N ILE A 283 -16.17 3.64 -2.91
CA ILE A 283 -17.17 4.03 -3.90
C ILE A 283 -18.56 3.41 -3.67
N GLN A 284 -18.74 2.59 -2.65
CA GLN A 284 -20.05 2.10 -2.21
C GLN A 284 -20.84 3.24 -1.55
#